data_fc2efdd602374b22e6812e4b1d711930
#
_entry.id   fc2efdd602374b22e6812e4b1d711930
#
_cell.length_a   1.000
_cell.length_b   1.000
_cell.length_c   1.000
_cell.angle_alpha   90.00
_cell.angle_beta   90.00
_cell.angle_gamma   90.00
#
_symmetry.space_group_name_H-M   'P 1'
#
loop_
_entity.id
_entity.type
_entity.pdbx_description
1 polymer ?
#
loop_
_entity_poly.entity_id
_entity_poly.type
_entity_poly.pdbx_seq_one_letter_code
_entity_poly.pdbx_strand_id
1 'polypeptide(L)'
;RPILLMGPPGIGKTAIMEQVAKELGINLVSYTITHHTRQSAIGLPFISQKEYDGREYSVTEYTMSEIIASVYEQIEKSGIHEGILFLDEINCVSETLAPTMLQFLQYKKFGNHKVPDGFVIVTAGNPPEYNKSVRDFDIVTLDRVKRIFIEEDYNAWREYAYKADIHGSIMSYLEIKKKNFYNIVSDVKGKRFVTARG
;
A
#
# COMPACT_ATOMS: atom_id res chain seq x y z
N ARG A 1 -13.57 7.06 1.94
CA ARG A 1 -12.26 7.71 1.65
C ARG A 1 -11.16 6.66 1.73
N PRO A 2 -10.12 6.73 0.87
CA PRO A 2 -8.93 5.92 1.02
C PRO A 2 -8.22 6.19 2.34
N ILE A 3 -7.50 5.20 2.84
CA ILE A 3 -6.73 5.32 4.10
C ILE A 3 -5.25 5.46 3.74
N LEU A 4 -4.54 6.35 4.44
CA LEU A 4 -3.10 6.51 4.33
C LEU A 4 -2.45 6.18 5.69
N LEU A 5 -1.71 5.08 5.75
CA LEU A 5 -0.92 4.69 6.90
C LEU A 5 0.45 5.37 6.83
N MET A 6 0.75 6.21 7.78
CA MET A 6 2.04 6.88 7.91
C MET A 6 2.79 6.32 9.10
N GLY A 7 4.01 5.88 8.90
CA GLY A 7 4.83 5.35 9.97
C GLY A 7 6.22 4.95 9.50
N PRO A 8 7.16 4.78 10.44
CA PRO A 8 8.53 4.42 10.13
C PRO A 8 8.65 3.13 9.32
N PRO A 9 9.76 2.92 8.60
CA PRO A 9 10.00 1.66 7.91
C PRO A 9 10.14 0.50 8.91
N GLY A 10 9.69 -0.70 8.51
CA GLY A 10 9.82 -1.92 9.33
C GLY A 10 8.92 -2.00 10.56
N ILE A 11 7.95 -1.10 10.71
CA ILE A 11 7.01 -1.10 11.84
C ILE A 11 5.87 -2.12 11.70
N GLY A 12 5.77 -2.79 10.54
CA GLY A 12 4.77 -3.84 10.32
C GLY A 12 3.49 -3.38 9.60
N LYS A 13 3.51 -2.27 8.84
CA LYS A 13 2.31 -1.78 8.11
C LYS A 13 1.62 -2.85 7.27
N THR A 14 2.40 -3.64 6.53
CA THR A 14 1.87 -4.75 5.71
C THR A 14 1.29 -5.86 6.59
N ALA A 15 2.00 -6.26 7.67
CA ALA A 15 1.54 -7.29 8.60
C ALA A 15 0.23 -6.90 9.30
N ILE A 16 0.04 -5.62 9.61
CA ILE A 16 -1.22 -5.10 10.15
C ILE A 16 -2.36 -5.34 9.16
N MET A 17 -2.15 -5.07 7.87
CA MET A 17 -3.17 -5.30 6.85
C MET A 17 -3.49 -6.78 6.66
N GLU A 18 -2.48 -7.64 6.70
CA GLU A 18 -2.64 -9.10 6.64
C GLU A 18 -3.47 -9.61 7.83
N GLN A 19 -3.15 -9.12 9.04
CA GLN A 19 -3.89 -9.49 10.24
C GLN A 19 -5.34 -9.01 10.19
N VAL A 20 -5.59 -7.76 9.83
CA VAL A 20 -6.94 -7.19 9.69
C VAL A 20 -7.77 -7.96 8.67
N ALA A 21 -7.20 -8.25 7.50
CA ALA A 21 -7.91 -9.00 6.47
C ALA A 21 -8.26 -10.42 6.94
N LYS A 22 -7.34 -11.08 7.65
CA LYS A 22 -7.55 -12.42 8.23
C LYS A 22 -8.64 -12.41 9.31
N GLU A 23 -8.59 -11.44 10.22
CA GLU A 23 -9.57 -11.32 11.32
C GLU A 23 -10.99 -11.01 10.82
N LEU A 24 -11.10 -10.22 9.75
CA LEU A 24 -12.38 -9.89 9.14
C LEU A 24 -12.86 -10.93 8.11
N GLY A 25 -12.02 -11.89 7.73
CA GLY A 25 -12.35 -12.88 6.71
C GLY A 25 -12.55 -12.29 5.31
N ILE A 26 -11.82 -11.22 4.97
CA ILE A 26 -11.89 -10.52 3.69
C ILE A 26 -10.60 -10.69 2.89
N ASN A 27 -10.67 -10.34 1.60
CA ASN A 27 -9.51 -10.43 0.72
C ASN A 27 -8.46 -9.35 1.03
N LEU A 28 -7.19 -9.68 0.75
CA LEU A 28 -6.10 -8.73 0.70
C LEU A 28 -5.37 -8.86 -0.64
N VAL A 29 -5.29 -7.76 -1.38
CA VAL A 29 -4.44 -7.61 -2.56
C VAL A 29 -3.41 -6.55 -2.25
N SER A 30 -2.13 -6.90 -2.29
CA SER A 30 -1.03 -6.04 -1.85
C SER A 30 -0.02 -5.80 -2.98
N TYR A 31 0.33 -4.53 -3.19
CA TYR A 31 1.32 -4.08 -4.16
C TYR A 31 2.30 -3.08 -3.55
N THR A 32 3.58 -3.21 -3.90
CA THR A 32 4.59 -2.18 -3.68
C THR A 32 4.68 -1.31 -4.94
N ILE A 33 4.19 -0.09 -4.86
CA ILE A 33 3.98 0.76 -6.05
C ILE A 33 5.29 1.20 -6.70
N THR A 34 6.39 1.28 -5.96
CA THR A 34 7.71 1.64 -6.49
C THR A 34 8.22 0.70 -7.59
N HIS A 35 7.72 -0.53 -7.65
CA HIS A 35 8.05 -1.50 -8.69
C HIS A 35 7.22 -1.33 -9.97
N HIS A 36 6.22 -0.44 -9.96
CA HIS A 36 5.35 -0.21 -11.10
C HIS A 36 5.76 1.00 -11.91
N THR A 37 5.73 0.83 -13.25
CA THR A 37 5.79 1.94 -14.19
C THR A 37 4.39 2.53 -14.36
N ARG A 38 4.31 3.73 -14.96
CA ARG A 38 3.01 4.32 -15.32
C ARG A 38 2.19 3.36 -16.21
N GLN A 39 2.81 2.69 -17.14
CA GLN A 39 2.14 1.77 -18.08
C GLN A 39 1.60 0.51 -17.36
N SER A 40 2.35 -0.08 -16.45
CA SER A 40 1.86 -1.24 -15.69
C SER A 40 0.74 -0.86 -14.72
N ALA A 41 0.77 0.35 -14.17
CA ALA A 41 -0.26 0.82 -13.25
C ALA A 41 -1.58 1.21 -13.96
N ILE A 42 -1.52 1.86 -15.14
CA ILE A 42 -2.70 2.36 -15.86
C ILE A 42 -3.23 1.34 -16.87
N GLY A 43 -2.33 0.52 -17.45
CA GLY A 43 -2.57 -0.30 -18.61
C GLY A 43 -1.92 0.26 -19.88
N LEU A 44 -1.92 -0.52 -20.95
CA LEU A 44 -1.36 -0.15 -22.25
C LEU A 44 -2.44 0.45 -23.16
N PRO A 45 -2.14 1.54 -23.87
CA PRO A 45 -3.05 2.06 -24.87
C PRO A 45 -3.17 1.11 -26.07
N PHE A 46 -4.38 0.94 -26.57
CA PHE A 46 -4.63 0.28 -27.84
C PHE A 46 -5.70 1.03 -28.64
N ILE A 47 -5.73 0.82 -29.94
CA ILE A 47 -6.69 1.46 -30.84
C ILE A 47 -7.87 0.51 -31.03
N SER A 48 -9.08 0.98 -30.78
CA SER A 48 -10.32 0.31 -31.09
C SER A 48 -11.15 1.13 -32.09
N GLN A 49 -11.98 0.46 -32.87
CA GLN A 49 -12.95 1.13 -33.76
C GLN A 49 -14.29 1.22 -33.05
N LYS A 50 -14.86 2.41 -33.02
CA LYS A 50 -16.17 2.65 -32.43
C LYS A 50 -17.03 3.48 -33.37
N GLU A 51 -18.31 3.14 -33.41
CA GLU A 51 -19.29 3.87 -34.19
C GLU A 51 -20.02 4.87 -33.31
N TYR A 52 -20.02 6.14 -33.72
CA TYR A 52 -20.78 7.19 -33.12
C TYR A 52 -21.55 7.95 -34.22
N ASP A 53 -22.85 8.08 -34.06
CA ASP A 53 -23.73 8.80 -34.99
C ASP A 53 -23.58 8.30 -36.44
N GLY A 54 -23.50 6.95 -36.63
CA GLY A 54 -23.36 6.30 -37.92
C GLY A 54 -22.01 6.49 -38.62
N ARG A 55 -20.97 6.92 -37.88
CA ARG A 55 -19.60 7.07 -38.39
C ARG A 55 -18.62 6.29 -37.53
N GLU A 56 -17.67 5.64 -38.19
CA GLU A 56 -16.57 4.95 -37.49
C GLU A 56 -15.46 5.90 -37.10
N TYR A 57 -14.99 5.75 -35.85
CA TYR A 57 -13.88 6.49 -35.30
C TYR A 57 -12.87 5.55 -34.68
N SER A 58 -11.59 5.85 -34.91
CA SER A 58 -10.51 5.22 -34.14
C SER A 58 -10.38 5.90 -32.79
N VAL A 59 -10.57 5.16 -31.73
CA VAL A 59 -10.46 5.68 -30.34
C VAL A 59 -9.35 4.96 -29.59
N THR A 60 -8.66 5.68 -28.71
CA THR A 60 -7.66 5.07 -27.82
C THR A 60 -8.35 4.57 -26.57
N GLU A 61 -8.19 3.29 -26.30
CA GLU A 61 -8.62 2.65 -25.07
C GLU A 61 -7.39 2.13 -24.31
N TYR A 62 -7.56 1.75 -23.06
CA TYR A 62 -6.48 1.19 -22.24
C TYR A 62 -6.86 -0.21 -21.79
N THR A 63 -5.88 -1.12 -21.79
CA THR A 63 -6.04 -2.43 -21.16
C THR A 63 -6.28 -2.24 -19.66
N MET A 64 -6.90 -3.23 -19.01
CA MET A 64 -7.04 -3.19 -17.57
C MET A 64 -5.67 -3.24 -16.89
N SER A 65 -5.47 -2.38 -15.89
CA SER A 65 -4.28 -2.39 -15.04
C SER A 65 -4.14 -3.73 -14.32
N GLU A 66 -2.90 -4.22 -14.19
CA GLU A 66 -2.58 -5.41 -13.39
C GLU A 66 -3.11 -5.30 -11.96
N ILE A 67 -3.02 -4.12 -11.35
CA ILE A 67 -3.49 -3.87 -9.99
C ILE A 67 -5.01 -4.14 -9.88
N ILE A 68 -5.79 -3.66 -10.83
CA ILE A 68 -7.24 -3.88 -10.83
C ILE A 68 -7.57 -5.33 -11.21
N ALA A 69 -6.88 -5.90 -12.20
CA ALA A 69 -7.07 -7.28 -12.61
C ALA A 69 -6.87 -8.26 -11.44
N SER A 70 -5.84 -8.06 -10.64
CA SER A 70 -5.58 -8.89 -9.46
C SER A 70 -6.68 -8.82 -8.39
N VAL A 71 -7.37 -7.69 -8.28
CA VAL A 71 -8.55 -7.60 -7.40
C VAL A 71 -9.67 -8.51 -7.90
N TYR A 72 -9.95 -8.47 -9.21
CA TYR A 72 -10.96 -9.36 -9.82
C TYR A 72 -10.57 -10.84 -9.69
N GLU A 73 -9.33 -11.19 -9.98
CA GLU A 73 -8.81 -12.56 -9.83
C GLU A 73 -8.92 -13.05 -8.39
N GLN A 74 -8.67 -12.19 -7.41
CA GLN A 74 -8.79 -12.56 -6.00
C GLN A 74 -10.25 -12.81 -5.62
N ILE A 75 -11.18 -12.02 -6.14
CA ILE A 75 -12.62 -12.24 -5.95
C ILE A 75 -13.04 -13.60 -6.56
N GLU A 76 -12.61 -13.89 -7.78
CA GLU A 76 -12.93 -15.17 -8.44
C GLU A 76 -12.39 -16.38 -7.68
N LYS A 77 -11.15 -16.29 -7.15
CA LYS A 77 -10.52 -17.37 -6.38
C LYS A 77 -11.20 -17.63 -5.03
N SER A 78 -11.58 -16.58 -4.33
CA SER A 78 -12.11 -16.69 -2.96
C SER A 78 -13.62 -16.75 -2.88
N GLY A 79 -14.34 -16.24 -3.89
CA GLY A 79 -15.77 -15.99 -3.83
C GLY A 79 -16.19 -14.84 -2.91
N ILE A 80 -15.21 -14.10 -2.32
CA ILE A 80 -15.45 -13.00 -1.39
C ILE A 80 -15.35 -11.69 -2.16
N HIS A 81 -16.38 -10.85 -2.09
CA HIS A 81 -16.43 -9.56 -2.80
C HIS A 81 -15.88 -8.39 -1.97
N GLU A 82 -15.56 -8.60 -0.71
CA GLU A 82 -15.00 -7.60 0.18
C GLU A 82 -13.49 -7.78 0.35
N GLY A 83 -12.78 -6.66 0.48
CA GLY A 83 -11.33 -6.75 0.64
C GLY A 83 -10.63 -5.42 0.80
N ILE A 84 -9.32 -5.53 0.94
CA ILE A 84 -8.37 -4.44 1.02
C ILE A 84 -7.48 -4.49 -0.21
N LEU A 85 -7.41 -3.38 -0.96
CA LEU A 85 -6.34 -3.12 -1.92
C LEU A 85 -5.29 -2.27 -1.20
N PHE A 86 -4.17 -2.91 -0.86
CA PHE A 86 -3.07 -2.28 -0.13
C PHE A 86 -1.94 -1.88 -1.09
N LEU A 87 -1.61 -0.58 -1.10
CA LEU A 87 -0.58 0.01 -1.95
C LEU A 87 0.54 0.57 -1.07
N ASP A 88 1.64 -0.17 -0.97
CA ASP A 88 2.78 0.25 -0.14
C ASP A 88 3.71 1.21 -0.89
N GLU A 89 4.43 2.03 -0.13
CA GLU A 89 5.40 3.02 -0.60
C GLU A 89 4.82 4.08 -1.54
N ILE A 90 3.57 4.48 -1.32
CA ILE A 90 2.83 5.40 -2.20
C ILE A 90 3.53 6.76 -2.39
N ASN A 91 4.32 7.21 -1.44
CA ASN A 91 5.04 8.47 -1.48
C ASN A 91 6.49 8.34 -2.02
N CYS A 92 6.88 7.14 -2.46
CA CYS A 92 8.15 6.87 -3.13
C CYS A 92 8.00 6.65 -4.63
N VAL A 93 6.81 6.85 -5.20
CA VAL A 93 6.54 6.67 -6.63
C VAL A 93 7.28 7.70 -7.49
N SER A 94 7.55 7.35 -8.76
CA SER A 94 8.18 8.25 -9.71
C SER A 94 7.34 9.50 -9.97
N GLU A 95 7.98 10.58 -10.44
CA GLU A 95 7.28 11.84 -10.80
C GLU A 95 6.20 11.65 -11.85
N THR A 96 6.44 10.74 -12.76
CA THR A 96 5.50 10.44 -13.84
C THR A 96 4.30 9.63 -13.38
N LEU A 97 4.45 8.83 -12.31
CA LEU A 97 3.38 8.00 -11.77
C LEU A 97 2.57 8.70 -10.66
N ALA A 98 3.18 9.60 -9.90
CA ALA A 98 2.54 10.26 -8.77
C ALA A 98 1.18 10.92 -9.09
N PRO A 99 1.02 11.73 -10.15
CA PRO A 99 -0.28 12.33 -10.48
C PRO A 99 -1.36 11.29 -10.77
N THR A 100 -0.98 10.21 -11.42
CA THR A 100 -1.90 9.10 -11.74
C THR A 100 -2.36 8.38 -10.47
N MET A 101 -1.45 8.14 -9.54
CA MET A 101 -1.78 7.51 -8.25
C MET A 101 -2.70 8.39 -7.41
N LEU A 102 -2.48 9.71 -7.39
CA LEU A 102 -3.37 10.64 -6.71
C LEU A 102 -4.78 10.63 -7.30
N GLN A 103 -4.87 10.60 -8.63
CA GLN A 103 -6.15 10.49 -9.33
C GLN A 103 -6.83 9.15 -9.03
N PHE A 104 -6.06 8.06 -8.97
CA PHE A 104 -6.57 6.75 -8.57
C PHE A 104 -7.14 6.75 -7.15
N LEU A 105 -6.46 7.36 -6.20
CA LEU A 105 -6.97 7.47 -4.83
C LEU A 105 -8.29 8.25 -4.77
N GLN A 106 -8.44 9.26 -5.62
CA GLN A 106 -9.65 10.07 -5.67
C GLN A 106 -10.84 9.32 -6.30
N TYR A 107 -10.62 8.67 -7.44
CA TYR A 107 -11.69 8.12 -8.26
C TYR A 107 -11.81 6.59 -8.19
N LYS A 108 -10.85 5.91 -7.55
CA LYS A 108 -10.75 4.45 -7.46
C LYS A 108 -10.76 3.76 -8.82
N LYS A 109 -10.16 4.39 -9.83
CA LYS A 109 -10.08 3.87 -11.19
C LYS A 109 -8.76 4.21 -11.87
N PHE A 110 -8.32 3.32 -12.74
CA PHE A 110 -7.29 3.57 -13.74
C PHE A 110 -7.94 3.54 -15.13
N GLY A 111 -7.80 4.60 -15.91
CA GLY A 111 -8.51 4.72 -17.18
C GLY A 111 -10.02 4.54 -16.99
N ASN A 112 -10.61 3.58 -17.70
CA ASN A 112 -12.02 3.24 -17.63
C ASN A 112 -12.35 2.13 -16.61
N HIS A 113 -11.33 1.52 -16.00
CA HIS A 113 -11.49 0.38 -15.11
C HIS A 113 -11.51 0.83 -13.65
N LYS A 114 -12.60 0.51 -12.95
CA LYS A 114 -12.81 0.83 -11.53
C LYS A 114 -12.43 -0.35 -10.65
N VAL A 115 -11.90 -0.06 -9.47
CA VAL A 115 -11.78 -1.07 -8.40
C VAL A 115 -13.18 -1.51 -8.01
N PRO A 116 -13.46 -2.82 -7.88
CA PRO A 116 -14.76 -3.35 -7.47
C PRO A 116 -15.27 -2.70 -6.19
N ASP A 117 -16.56 -2.47 -6.13
CA ASP A 117 -17.23 -2.04 -4.90
C ASP A 117 -17.06 -3.15 -3.84
N GLY A 118 -16.87 -2.77 -2.59
CA GLY A 118 -16.51 -3.70 -1.51
C GLY A 118 -15.01 -3.71 -1.17
N PHE A 119 -14.14 -3.21 -2.07
CA PHE A 119 -12.72 -3.02 -1.76
C PHE A 119 -12.42 -1.63 -1.21
N VAL A 120 -11.72 -1.60 -0.10
CA VAL A 120 -11.17 -0.37 0.49
C VAL A 120 -9.73 -0.21 0.03
N ILE A 121 -9.39 0.99 -0.45
CA ILE A 121 -8.00 1.31 -0.79
C ILE A 121 -7.29 1.79 0.49
N VAL A 122 -6.24 1.08 0.85
CA VAL A 122 -5.32 1.45 1.93
C VAL A 122 -3.94 1.66 1.32
N THR A 123 -3.34 2.77 1.59
CA THR A 123 -1.99 3.10 1.13
C THR A 123 -1.06 3.23 2.32
N ALA A 124 0.22 3.01 2.12
CA ALA A 124 1.22 3.21 3.15
C ALA A 124 2.38 4.07 2.63
N GLY A 125 2.95 4.85 3.51
CA GLY A 125 4.10 5.70 3.24
C GLY A 125 5.00 5.83 4.46
N ASN A 126 6.25 6.19 4.22
CA ASN A 126 7.21 6.50 5.27
C ASN A 126 7.35 8.01 5.41
N PRO A 127 7.54 8.54 6.62
CA PRO A 127 7.87 9.95 6.82
C PRO A 127 9.17 10.36 6.12
N PRO A 128 9.32 11.62 5.66
CA PRO A 128 10.47 12.08 4.89
C PRO A 128 11.83 11.92 5.58
N GLU A 129 11.86 11.94 6.91
CA GLU A 129 13.07 11.77 7.70
C GLU A 129 13.74 10.39 7.52
N TYR A 130 12.99 9.39 7.09
CA TYR A 130 13.51 8.03 6.91
C TYR A 130 13.96 7.72 5.49
N ASN A 131 13.45 8.45 4.49
CA ASN A 131 13.79 8.21 3.09
C ASN A 131 13.83 9.52 2.30
N LYS A 132 14.99 9.85 1.73
CA LYS A 132 15.20 11.06 0.91
C LYS A 132 14.41 11.06 -0.40
N SER A 133 13.96 9.90 -0.87
CA SER A 133 13.14 9.76 -2.08
C SER A 133 11.65 9.99 -1.82
N VAL A 134 11.27 10.18 -0.56
CA VAL A 134 9.89 10.46 -0.17
C VAL A 134 9.49 11.86 -0.63
N ARG A 135 8.28 11.93 -1.19
CA ARG A 135 7.62 13.19 -1.53
C ARG A 135 6.57 13.50 -0.49
N ASP A 136 6.48 14.76 -0.15
CA ASP A 136 5.35 15.23 0.64
C ASP A 136 4.10 15.26 -0.25
N PHE A 137 3.01 14.76 0.30
CA PHE A 137 1.71 14.95 -0.31
C PHE A 137 1.26 16.40 -0.13
N ASP A 138 0.73 16.97 -1.19
CA ASP A 138 0.09 18.27 -1.11
C ASP A 138 -1.16 18.25 -0.22
N ILE A 139 -1.56 19.42 0.25
CA ILE A 139 -2.71 19.59 1.15
C ILE A 139 -3.99 19.04 0.49
N VAL A 140 -4.14 19.18 -0.81
CA VAL A 140 -5.32 18.74 -1.57
C VAL A 140 -5.43 17.21 -1.55
N THR A 141 -4.30 16.52 -1.67
CA THR A 141 -4.23 15.05 -1.56
C THR A 141 -4.53 14.59 -0.15
N LEU A 142 -3.93 15.24 0.85
CA LEU A 142 -4.11 14.89 2.26
C LEU A 142 -5.56 15.07 2.74
N ASP A 143 -6.31 16.02 2.18
CA ASP A 143 -7.74 16.22 2.47
C ASP A 143 -8.62 15.07 1.96
N ARG A 144 -8.18 14.36 0.93
CA ARG A 144 -8.93 13.27 0.28
C ARG A 144 -8.74 11.91 0.93
N VAL A 145 -7.72 11.74 1.76
CA VAL A 145 -7.40 10.49 2.45
C VAL A 145 -7.63 10.61 3.95
N LYS A 146 -7.92 9.49 4.61
CA LYS A 146 -7.93 9.40 6.07
C LYS A 146 -6.53 8.98 6.53
N ARG A 147 -5.79 9.89 7.15
CA ARG A 147 -4.46 9.59 7.68
C ARG A 147 -4.56 8.86 9.01
N ILE A 148 -3.73 7.82 9.16
CA ILE A 148 -3.52 7.09 10.40
C ILE A 148 -2.01 7.01 10.61
N PHE A 149 -1.54 7.55 11.73
CA PHE A 149 -0.14 7.44 12.10
C PHE A 149 0.07 6.16 12.90
N ILE A 150 1.10 5.41 12.51
CA ILE A 150 1.50 4.16 13.16
C ILE A 150 2.83 4.42 13.85
N GLU A 151 2.85 4.18 15.14
CA GLU A 151 4.01 4.31 16.01
C GLU A 151 4.43 2.92 16.51
N GLU A 152 5.68 2.81 16.97
CA GLU A 152 6.17 1.60 17.60
C GLU A 152 5.50 1.38 18.95
N ASP A 153 4.95 0.21 19.16
CA ASP A 153 4.43 -0.24 20.46
C ASP A 153 4.91 -1.66 20.76
N TYR A 154 5.85 -1.76 21.71
CA TYR A 154 6.39 -3.03 22.13
C TYR A 154 5.32 -3.97 22.72
N ASN A 155 4.33 -3.44 23.45
CA ASN A 155 3.32 -4.29 24.07
C ASN A 155 2.38 -4.88 23.01
N ALA A 156 1.92 -4.06 22.06
CA ALA A 156 1.13 -4.54 20.93
C ALA A 156 1.91 -5.56 20.09
N TRP A 157 3.21 -5.30 19.81
CA TRP A 157 4.06 -6.25 19.11
C TRP A 157 4.23 -7.55 19.88
N ARG A 158 4.39 -7.50 21.19
CA ARG A 158 4.51 -8.69 22.05
C ARG A 158 3.29 -9.60 21.97
N GLU A 159 2.09 -9.04 21.97
CA GLU A 159 0.86 -9.82 21.81
C GLU A 159 0.80 -10.51 20.44
N TYR A 160 1.19 -9.81 19.39
CA TYR A 160 1.35 -10.38 18.06
C TYR A 160 2.40 -11.49 18.04
N ALA A 161 3.56 -11.27 18.66
CA ALA A 161 4.68 -12.20 18.70
C ALA A 161 4.33 -13.53 19.38
N TYR A 162 3.52 -13.49 20.45
CA TYR A 162 2.98 -14.70 21.06
C TYR A 162 2.03 -15.46 20.12
N LYS A 163 1.16 -14.77 19.40
CA LYS A 163 0.24 -15.38 18.43
C LYS A 163 0.97 -15.94 17.21
N ALA A 164 2.07 -15.33 16.82
CA ALA A 164 2.91 -15.71 15.68
C ALA A 164 3.98 -16.74 16.04
N ASP A 165 4.00 -17.23 17.28
CA ASP A 165 4.96 -18.22 17.82
C ASP A 165 6.44 -17.79 17.61
N ILE A 166 6.73 -16.51 17.84
CA ILE A 166 8.10 -16.00 17.81
C ILE A 166 8.93 -16.67 18.90
N HIS A 167 10.15 -17.06 18.55
CA HIS A 167 11.02 -17.84 19.43
C HIS A 167 11.21 -17.20 20.81
N GLY A 168 11.03 -17.99 21.87
CA GLY A 168 11.04 -17.53 23.27
C GLY A 168 12.29 -16.78 23.70
N SER A 169 13.48 -17.11 23.13
CA SER A 169 14.71 -16.40 23.44
C SER A 169 14.69 -14.94 22.95
N ILE A 170 14.04 -14.67 21.80
CA ILE A 170 13.86 -13.32 21.29
C ILE A 170 12.93 -12.54 22.21
N MET A 171 11.82 -13.16 22.61
CA MET A 171 10.86 -12.58 23.54
C MET A 171 11.52 -12.23 24.87
N SER A 172 12.26 -13.17 25.46
CA SER A 172 12.99 -12.96 26.72
C SER A 172 14.05 -11.88 26.64
N TYR A 173 14.79 -11.82 25.52
CA TYR A 173 15.77 -10.76 25.30
C TYR A 173 15.12 -9.38 25.21
N LEU A 174 14.06 -9.25 24.43
CA LEU A 174 13.37 -7.97 24.24
C LEU A 174 12.59 -7.53 25.49
N GLU A 175 12.14 -8.46 26.33
CA GLU A 175 11.54 -8.13 27.62
C GLU A 175 12.53 -7.39 28.55
N ILE A 176 13.80 -7.81 28.52
CA ILE A 176 14.89 -7.19 29.29
C ILE A 176 15.41 -5.92 28.61
N LYS A 177 15.46 -5.90 27.29
CA LYS A 177 16.06 -4.84 26.47
C LYS A 177 15.03 -4.20 25.54
N LYS A 178 13.91 -3.73 26.07
CA LYS A 178 12.79 -3.12 25.27
C LYS A 178 13.23 -2.05 24.29
N LYS A 179 14.22 -1.24 24.65
CA LYS A 179 14.77 -0.20 23.75
C LYS A 179 15.46 -0.75 22.49
N ASN A 180 15.74 -2.04 22.44
CA ASN A 180 16.33 -2.69 21.28
C ASN A 180 15.26 -3.24 20.33
N PHE A 181 13.98 -3.12 20.66
CA PHE A 181 12.86 -3.51 19.82
C PHE A 181 12.78 -2.66 18.54
N TYR A 182 12.93 -1.37 18.70
CA TYR A 182 12.94 -0.43 17.59
C TYR A 182 13.99 0.66 17.84
N ASN A 183 15.00 0.72 17.00
CA ASN A 183 16.07 1.70 17.15
C ASN A 183 16.64 2.07 15.77
N ILE A 184 16.46 3.31 15.37
CA ILE A 184 17.07 3.87 14.16
C ILE A 184 18.02 4.99 14.58
N VAL A 185 19.32 4.70 14.53
CA VAL A 185 20.37 5.67 14.88
C VAL A 185 21.17 6.02 13.64
N SER A 186 21.29 7.31 13.35
CA SER A 186 22.23 7.83 12.35
C SER A 186 23.48 8.33 13.06
N ASP A 187 24.60 7.64 12.90
CA ASP A 187 25.91 8.02 13.44
C ASP A 187 26.87 8.38 12.30
N VAL A 188 27.96 9.07 12.64
CA VAL A 188 29.04 9.48 11.71
C VAL A 188 29.64 8.28 10.97
N LYS A 189 29.54 7.07 11.54
CA LYS A 189 30.04 5.81 10.99
C LYS A 189 29.02 5.06 10.10
N GLY A 190 27.79 5.59 9.94
CA GLY A 190 26.74 4.98 9.14
C GLY A 190 25.41 4.86 9.88
N LYS A 191 24.38 4.41 9.17
CA LYS A 191 23.05 4.15 9.76
C LYS A 191 23.03 2.76 10.38
N ARG A 192 22.75 2.68 11.67
CA ARG A 192 22.42 1.42 12.36
C ARG A 192 20.94 1.40 12.65
N PHE A 193 20.28 0.32 12.35
CA PHE A 193 18.85 0.20 12.62
C PHE A 193 18.47 -1.21 13.04
N VAL A 194 17.53 -1.31 13.93
CA VAL A 194 16.76 -2.49 14.29
C VAL A 194 15.29 -2.10 14.22
N THR A 195 14.48 -2.92 13.60
CA THR A 195 13.05 -2.69 13.44
C THR A 195 12.28 -3.92 13.91
N ALA A 196 10.96 -3.79 14.07
CA ALA A 196 10.09 -4.89 14.44
C ALA A 196 10.05 -6.05 13.43
N ARG A 197 10.61 -5.85 12.24
CA ARG A 197 10.68 -6.87 11.17
C ARG A 197 11.87 -7.83 11.33
N GLY A 198 12.95 -7.41 11.97
CA GLY A 198 14.20 -8.20 12.04
C GLY A 198 14.97 -8.05 13.29
#